data_22c475c11b5320fb82c35a212eb74b07
#
_entry.id   22c475c11b5320fb82c35a212eb74b07
#
_cell.length_a   1.000
_cell.length_b   1.000
_cell.length_c   1.000
_cell.angle_alpha   90.00
_cell.angle_beta   90.00
_cell.angle_gamma   90.00
#
_symmetry.space_group_name_H-M   'P 1'
#
loop_
_entity.id
_entity.type
_entity.pdbx_description
1 polymer ?
#
loop_
_entity_poly.entity_id
_entity_poly.type
_entity_poly.pdbx_seq_one_letter_code
_entity_poly.pdbx_strand_id
1 'polypeptide(L)'
;MVVGVDLLATSPVEGAKLIIGDATEDSTITQVEEFLEGRMLNVVISDISPSLTGRYDTDQAISLELSTTVLDVAVGVLQPGGTFVTKTFQGTGIEGLVDAAKDRFSNVQRYAPTASRNASSETYLICRNKLPRARKGANGRTAMEQVSDHLKNIGIVTNRNDPEEEVDTLVGLRKLSRRE
;
A
#
# COMPACT_ATOMS: atom_id res chain seq x y z
N MET A 1 18.89 -0.87 -12.86
CA MET A 1 18.89 -0.11 -11.61
C MET A 1 17.86 -0.75 -10.68
N VAL A 2 18.27 -1.05 -9.46
CA VAL A 2 17.39 -1.60 -8.41
C VAL A 2 17.56 -0.75 -7.15
N VAL A 3 16.45 -0.39 -6.51
CA VAL A 3 16.42 0.24 -5.19
C VAL A 3 15.53 -0.60 -4.26
N GLY A 4 16.01 -0.85 -3.06
CA GLY A 4 15.29 -1.53 -2.01
C GLY A 4 15.14 -0.62 -0.80
N VAL A 5 13.99 -0.68 -0.14
CA VAL A 5 13.69 0.03 1.11
C VAL A 5 13.25 -0.98 2.15
N ASP A 6 13.84 -0.94 3.33
CA ASP A 6 13.45 -1.78 4.46
C ASP A 6 13.70 -1.04 5.78
N LEU A 7 12.89 -1.31 6.79
CA LEU A 7 13.09 -0.79 8.15
C LEU A 7 14.38 -1.29 8.77
N LEU A 8 14.83 -2.46 8.37
CA LEU A 8 16.01 -3.13 8.90
C LEU A 8 17.15 -3.12 7.88
N ALA A 9 18.38 -3.05 8.40
CA ALA A 9 19.56 -3.21 7.56
C ALA A 9 19.61 -4.62 6.96
N THR A 10 19.67 -4.70 5.65
CA THR A 10 19.82 -5.96 4.91
C THR A 10 21.25 -6.09 4.39
N SER A 11 21.69 -7.32 4.12
CA SER A 11 23.00 -7.56 3.52
C SER A 11 23.10 -6.88 2.14
N PRO A 12 24.25 -6.28 1.81
CA PRO A 12 24.45 -5.64 0.51
C PRO A 12 24.15 -6.60 -0.65
N VAL A 13 23.47 -6.10 -1.65
CA VAL A 13 23.19 -6.81 -2.91
C VAL A 13 23.88 -6.07 -4.04
N GLU A 14 24.72 -6.78 -4.80
CA GLU A 14 25.44 -6.19 -5.93
C GLU A 14 24.46 -5.61 -6.96
N GLY A 15 24.69 -4.36 -7.37
CA GLY A 15 23.84 -3.67 -8.34
C GLY A 15 22.54 -3.08 -7.74
N ALA A 16 22.31 -3.20 -6.44
CA ALA A 16 21.17 -2.58 -5.75
C ALA A 16 21.60 -1.46 -4.79
N LYS A 17 20.85 -0.39 -4.75
CA LYS A 17 20.89 0.62 -3.68
C LYS A 17 19.89 0.21 -2.59
N LEU A 18 20.37 0.03 -1.36
CA LEU A 18 19.53 -0.27 -0.22
C LEU A 18 19.41 0.97 0.67
N ILE A 19 18.20 1.32 1.03
CA ILE A 19 17.86 2.44 1.90
C ILE A 19 17.19 1.86 3.15
N ILE A 20 17.69 2.26 4.33
CA ILE A 20 17.06 1.92 5.60
C ILE A 20 16.08 3.02 5.92
N GLY A 21 14.80 2.67 6.00
CA GLY A 21 13.74 3.63 6.28
C GLY A 21 12.35 3.02 6.19
N ASP A 22 11.37 3.76 6.66
CA ASP A 22 9.96 3.40 6.51
C ASP A 22 9.47 3.82 5.12
N ALA A 23 8.99 2.87 4.33
CA ALA A 23 8.46 3.14 2.98
C ALA A 23 7.18 4.00 2.98
N THR A 24 6.62 4.30 4.16
CA THR A 24 5.46 5.18 4.34
C THR A 24 5.84 6.62 4.73
N GLU A 25 7.13 6.85 5.00
CA GLU A 25 7.64 8.16 5.43
C GLU A 25 8.13 8.99 4.24
N ASP A 26 7.73 10.27 4.20
CA ASP A 26 8.13 11.20 3.13
C ASP A 26 9.65 11.33 3.00
N SER A 27 10.36 11.28 4.13
CA SER A 27 11.83 11.35 4.16
C SER A 27 12.50 10.17 3.44
N THR A 28 11.93 8.99 3.52
CA THR A 28 12.40 7.79 2.82
C THR A 28 12.08 7.87 1.33
N ILE A 29 10.86 8.33 0.99
CA ILE A 29 10.44 8.52 -0.41
C ILE A 29 11.33 9.56 -1.09
N THR A 30 11.66 10.66 -0.41
CA THR A 30 12.61 11.67 -0.93
C THR A 30 13.98 11.05 -1.26
N GLN A 31 14.53 10.18 -0.39
CA GLN A 31 15.80 9.49 -0.68
C GLN A 31 15.70 8.56 -1.90
N VAL A 32 14.55 7.89 -2.10
CA VAL A 32 14.29 7.10 -3.31
C VAL A 32 14.28 7.99 -4.54
N GLU A 33 13.54 9.10 -4.51
CA GLU A 33 13.43 10.05 -5.62
C GLU A 33 14.79 10.69 -5.97
N GLU A 34 15.57 11.07 -4.98
CA GLU A 34 16.95 11.55 -5.17
C GLU A 34 17.83 10.50 -5.88
N PHE A 35 17.75 9.24 -5.44
CA PHE A 35 18.49 8.14 -6.09
C PHE A 35 18.00 7.89 -7.52
N LEU A 36 16.72 8.06 -7.79
CA LEU A 36 16.16 7.91 -9.14
C LEU A 36 16.60 9.02 -10.10
N GLU A 37 16.95 10.20 -9.62
CA GLU A 37 17.40 11.34 -10.44
C GLU A 37 16.42 11.65 -11.60
N GLY A 38 15.11 11.61 -11.32
CA GLY A 38 14.06 11.83 -12.30
C GLY A 38 13.76 10.63 -13.22
N ARG A 39 14.46 9.51 -13.05
CA ARG A 39 14.13 8.26 -13.78
C ARG A 39 12.89 7.61 -13.19
N MET A 40 12.09 6.99 -14.03
CA MET A 40 10.90 6.24 -13.61
C MET A 40 11.19 4.73 -13.57
N LEU A 41 10.50 4.04 -12.68
CA LEU A 41 10.63 2.61 -12.50
C LEU A 41 9.69 1.83 -13.45
N ASN A 42 10.14 0.64 -13.88
CA ASN A 42 9.32 -0.31 -14.63
C ASN A 42 8.43 -1.15 -13.73
N VAL A 43 8.95 -1.49 -12.53
CA VAL A 43 8.30 -2.40 -11.60
C VAL A 43 8.52 -1.91 -10.18
N VAL A 44 7.48 -1.96 -9.36
CA VAL A 44 7.53 -1.83 -7.91
C VAL A 44 6.94 -3.11 -7.31
N ILE A 45 7.66 -3.70 -6.36
CA ILE A 45 7.23 -4.89 -5.63
C ILE A 45 7.27 -4.55 -4.14
N SER A 46 6.19 -4.84 -3.43
CA SER A 46 6.07 -4.65 -2.00
C SER A 46 5.65 -5.94 -1.31
N ASP A 47 6.44 -6.35 -0.33
CA ASP A 47 6.11 -7.43 0.60
C ASP A 47 5.92 -6.88 2.02
N ILE A 48 5.57 -5.59 2.13
CA ILE A 48 5.37 -4.93 3.41
C ILE A 48 4.30 -5.65 4.24
N SER A 49 4.60 -5.85 5.52
CA SER A 49 3.71 -6.55 6.43
C SER A 49 3.68 -5.84 7.78
N PRO A 50 2.52 -5.77 8.45
CA PRO A 50 2.46 -5.24 9.79
C PRO A 50 3.20 -6.17 10.78
N SER A 51 3.65 -5.60 11.90
CA SER A 51 3.98 -6.41 13.07
C SER A 51 2.69 -7.05 13.59
N LEU A 52 2.58 -8.38 13.46
CA LEU A 52 1.36 -9.10 13.78
C LEU A 52 1.02 -8.96 15.27
N THR A 53 -0.19 -8.49 15.56
CA THR A 53 -0.72 -8.37 16.93
C THR A 53 -1.41 -9.65 17.38
N GLY A 54 -1.73 -10.56 16.44
CA GLY A 54 -2.54 -11.76 16.64
C GLY A 54 -4.04 -11.48 16.62
N ARG A 55 -4.47 -10.22 16.45
CA ARG A 55 -5.87 -9.83 16.25
C ARG A 55 -6.11 -9.62 14.76
N TYR A 56 -6.82 -10.55 14.15
CA TYR A 56 -7.02 -10.59 12.70
C TYR A 56 -7.50 -9.25 12.12
N ASP A 57 -8.53 -8.66 12.72
CA ASP A 57 -9.14 -7.41 12.20
C ASP A 57 -8.15 -6.23 12.26
N THR A 58 -7.36 -6.15 13.33
CA THR A 58 -6.33 -5.14 13.50
C THR A 58 -5.20 -5.32 12.49
N ASP A 59 -4.70 -6.54 12.36
CA ASP A 59 -3.60 -6.87 11.44
C ASP A 59 -4.03 -6.65 9.98
N GLN A 60 -5.28 -6.98 9.65
CA GLN A 60 -5.87 -6.76 8.34
C GLN A 60 -6.02 -5.27 8.01
N ALA A 61 -6.50 -4.46 8.97
CA ALA A 61 -6.66 -3.02 8.78
C ALA A 61 -5.30 -2.33 8.55
N ILE A 62 -4.27 -2.70 9.32
CA ILE A 62 -2.92 -2.17 9.13
C ILE A 62 -2.34 -2.62 7.77
N SER A 63 -2.54 -3.88 7.39
CA SER A 63 -2.10 -4.38 6.08
C SER A 63 -2.74 -3.63 4.92
N LEU A 64 -4.05 -3.32 5.03
CA LEU A 64 -4.76 -2.53 4.03
C LEU A 64 -4.18 -1.10 3.92
N GLU A 65 -3.92 -0.45 5.05
CA GLU A 65 -3.32 0.88 5.08
C GLU A 65 -1.94 0.88 4.43
N LEU A 66 -1.04 -0.03 4.84
CA LEU A 66 0.30 -0.16 4.29
C LEU A 66 0.27 -0.39 2.77
N SER A 67 -0.56 -1.34 2.32
CA SER A 67 -0.70 -1.65 0.89
C SER A 67 -1.24 -0.47 0.09
N THR A 68 -2.13 0.33 0.67
CA THR A 68 -2.71 1.51 0.03
C THR A 68 -1.69 2.65 -0.06
N THR A 69 -0.93 2.90 1.00
CA THR A 69 0.15 3.90 1.02
C THR A 69 1.21 3.58 -0.02
N VAL A 70 1.64 2.30 -0.08
CA VAL A 70 2.63 1.88 -1.08
C VAL A 70 2.07 1.93 -2.51
N LEU A 71 0.76 1.75 -2.72
CA LEU A 71 0.14 1.98 -4.03
C LEU A 71 0.29 3.45 -4.46
N ASP A 72 0.07 4.41 -3.57
CA ASP A 72 0.25 5.83 -3.88
C ASP A 72 1.71 6.15 -4.22
N VAL A 73 2.67 5.63 -3.43
CA VAL A 73 4.11 5.76 -3.73
C VAL A 73 4.44 5.15 -5.09
N ALA A 74 3.99 3.92 -5.36
CA ALA A 74 4.25 3.23 -6.62
C ALA A 74 3.71 4.01 -7.83
N VAL A 75 2.53 4.61 -7.71
CA VAL A 75 1.96 5.46 -8.77
C VAL A 75 2.84 6.68 -9.04
N GLY A 76 3.48 7.26 -8.02
CA GLY A 76 4.41 8.38 -8.17
C GLY A 76 5.68 8.03 -8.96
N VAL A 77 6.26 6.86 -8.68
CA VAL A 77 7.59 6.48 -9.23
C VAL A 77 7.55 5.57 -10.46
N LEU A 78 6.40 4.94 -10.77
CA LEU A 78 6.26 4.06 -11.94
C LEU A 78 6.03 4.85 -13.22
N GLN A 79 6.71 4.44 -14.30
CA GLN A 79 6.38 4.93 -15.64
C GLN A 79 5.01 4.42 -16.12
N PRO A 80 4.35 5.10 -17.09
CA PRO A 80 3.23 4.53 -17.81
C PRO A 80 3.60 3.15 -18.39
N GLY A 81 2.69 2.17 -18.30
CA GLY A 81 2.96 0.79 -18.67
C GLY A 81 3.62 -0.05 -17.57
N GLY A 82 4.09 0.57 -16.50
CA GLY A 82 4.74 -0.10 -15.36
C GLY A 82 3.82 -1.06 -14.61
N THR A 83 4.44 -1.87 -13.75
CA THR A 83 3.76 -2.91 -12.96
C THR A 83 3.97 -2.68 -11.47
N PHE A 84 2.91 -2.85 -10.69
CA PHE A 84 2.93 -2.86 -9.22
C PHE A 84 2.45 -4.20 -8.70
N VAL A 85 3.16 -4.74 -7.71
CA VAL A 85 2.74 -5.94 -6.99
C VAL A 85 2.85 -5.67 -5.50
N THR A 86 1.80 -5.93 -4.75
CA THR A 86 1.82 -5.81 -3.29
C THR A 86 1.15 -6.98 -2.62
N LYS A 87 1.71 -7.41 -1.48
CA LYS A 87 1.04 -8.29 -0.54
C LYS A 87 0.03 -7.49 0.26
N THR A 88 -1.12 -8.07 0.55
CA THR A 88 -2.12 -7.53 1.46
C THR A 88 -2.90 -8.66 2.11
N PHE A 89 -3.61 -8.39 3.20
CA PHE A 89 -4.48 -9.38 3.82
C PHE A 89 -5.89 -9.27 3.27
N GLN A 90 -6.52 -10.44 3.05
CA GLN A 90 -7.93 -10.49 2.71
C GLN A 90 -8.76 -9.97 3.88
N GLY A 91 -9.85 -9.29 3.60
CA GLY A 91 -10.76 -8.80 4.63
C GLY A 91 -11.47 -7.53 4.21
N THR A 92 -12.00 -6.85 5.21
CA THR A 92 -12.82 -5.66 5.03
C THR A 92 -12.05 -4.51 4.38
N GLY A 93 -12.62 -3.87 3.38
CA GLY A 93 -12.03 -2.73 2.67
C GLY A 93 -11.10 -3.09 1.50
N ILE A 94 -10.73 -4.36 1.31
CA ILE A 94 -9.85 -4.77 0.19
C ILE A 94 -10.44 -4.38 -1.18
N GLU A 95 -11.76 -4.36 -1.32
CA GLU A 95 -12.41 -3.95 -2.57
C GLU A 95 -12.12 -2.46 -2.88
N GLY A 96 -12.05 -1.62 -1.86
CA GLY A 96 -11.63 -0.22 -2.02
C GLY A 96 -10.21 -0.10 -2.58
N LEU A 97 -9.26 -0.91 -2.08
CA LEU A 97 -7.90 -0.97 -2.62
C LEU A 97 -7.89 -1.49 -4.07
N VAL A 98 -8.66 -2.54 -4.37
CA VAL A 98 -8.78 -3.08 -5.73
C VAL A 98 -9.34 -2.03 -6.69
N ASP A 99 -10.36 -1.29 -6.29
CA ASP A 99 -10.97 -0.25 -7.13
C ASP A 99 -10.04 0.95 -7.31
N ALA A 100 -9.34 1.38 -6.25
CA ALA A 100 -8.30 2.39 -6.36
C ALA A 100 -7.17 1.98 -7.32
N ALA A 101 -6.79 0.70 -7.31
CA ALA A 101 -5.81 0.16 -8.26
C ALA A 101 -6.36 0.12 -9.69
N LYS A 102 -7.61 -0.30 -9.92
CA LYS A 102 -8.25 -0.31 -11.25
C LYS A 102 -8.36 1.08 -11.88
N ASP A 103 -8.44 2.12 -11.06
CA ASP A 103 -8.45 3.48 -11.56
C ASP A 103 -7.08 3.97 -12.05
N ARG A 104 -6.00 3.28 -11.67
CA ARG A 104 -4.61 3.63 -11.98
C ARG A 104 -3.91 2.64 -12.92
N PHE A 105 -4.42 1.43 -13.02
CA PHE A 105 -3.87 0.35 -13.85
C PHE A 105 -4.94 -0.25 -14.76
N SER A 106 -4.55 -0.67 -15.96
CA SER A 106 -5.52 -1.26 -16.91
C SER A 106 -5.85 -2.71 -16.59
N ASN A 107 -4.96 -3.43 -15.88
CA ASN A 107 -5.17 -4.82 -15.48
C ASN A 107 -4.81 -4.99 -14.00
N VAL A 108 -5.79 -5.41 -13.21
CA VAL A 108 -5.65 -5.66 -11.78
C VAL A 108 -6.18 -7.05 -11.47
N GLN A 109 -5.36 -7.88 -10.82
CA GLN A 109 -5.69 -9.24 -10.45
C GLN A 109 -5.33 -9.50 -9.00
N ARG A 110 -6.18 -10.23 -8.28
CA ARG A 110 -5.83 -10.82 -6.99
C ARG A 110 -5.31 -12.25 -7.23
N TYR A 111 -4.25 -12.60 -6.50
CA TYR A 111 -3.63 -13.91 -6.58
C TYR A 111 -3.33 -14.42 -5.17
N ALA A 112 -3.92 -15.56 -4.82
CA ALA A 112 -3.61 -16.28 -3.59
C ALA A 112 -2.74 -17.48 -3.95
N PRO A 113 -1.46 -17.54 -3.49
CA PRO A 113 -0.60 -18.67 -3.77
C PRO A 113 -1.15 -19.97 -3.18
N THR A 114 -1.12 -21.06 -3.94
CA THR A 114 -1.55 -22.40 -3.49
C THR A 114 -0.66 -22.96 -2.37
N ALA A 115 0.57 -22.46 -2.24
CA ALA A 115 1.50 -22.83 -1.18
C ALA A 115 1.22 -22.13 0.15
N SER A 116 0.33 -21.11 0.18
CA SER A 116 -0.10 -20.50 1.43
C SER A 116 -0.80 -21.55 2.28
N ARG A 117 -0.41 -21.65 3.56
CA ARG A 117 -1.11 -22.54 4.51
C ARG A 117 -2.59 -22.20 4.50
N ASN A 118 -3.47 -23.19 4.60
CA ASN A 118 -4.94 -23.05 4.53
C ASN A 118 -5.54 -21.99 5.50
N ALA A 119 -4.74 -21.43 6.40
CA ALA A 119 -5.10 -20.38 7.35
C ALA A 119 -4.50 -19.01 7.00
N SER A 120 -3.73 -18.87 5.91
CA SER A 120 -3.14 -17.57 5.54
C SER A 120 -4.17 -16.68 4.86
N SER A 121 -4.39 -15.50 5.45
CA SER A 121 -5.22 -14.44 4.84
C SER A 121 -4.46 -13.64 3.76
N GLU A 122 -3.21 -13.97 3.51
CA GLU A 122 -2.36 -13.26 2.55
C GLU A 122 -2.82 -13.44 1.11
N THR A 123 -2.85 -12.37 0.39
CA THR A 123 -3.11 -12.32 -1.05
C THR A 123 -2.21 -11.29 -1.71
N TYR A 124 -1.94 -11.46 -2.99
CA TYR A 124 -1.19 -10.49 -3.77
C TYR A 124 -2.12 -9.74 -4.70
N LEU A 125 -1.96 -8.42 -4.74
CA LEU A 125 -2.56 -7.57 -5.75
C LEU A 125 -1.53 -7.32 -6.84
N ILE A 126 -1.82 -7.76 -8.06
CA ILE A 126 -0.96 -7.65 -9.22
C ILE A 126 -1.60 -6.63 -10.18
N CYS A 127 -0.95 -5.48 -10.32
CA CYS A 127 -1.42 -4.34 -11.11
C CYS A 127 -0.49 -4.13 -12.29
N ARG A 128 -0.96 -4.34 -13.51
CA ARG A 128 -0.16 -4.21 -14.72
C ARG A 128 -0.63 -3.05 -15.58
N ASN A 129 0.31 -2.51 -16.32
CA ASN A 129 0.08 -1.46 -17.29
C ASN A 129 -0.51 -0.20 -16.64
N LYS A 130 0.34 0.48 -15.83
CA LYS A 130 -0.01 1.76 -15.21
C LYS A 130 -0.51 2.73 -16.28
N LEU A 131 -1.65 3.34 -16.04
CA LEU A 131 -2.21 4.35 -16.90
C LEU A 131 -1.38 5.65 -16.85
N PRO A 132 -1.25 6.40 -17.94
CA PRO A 132 -0.59 7.72 -17.94
C PRO A 132 -1.26 8.73 -17.01
N ARG A 133 -2.57 8.59 -16.83
CA ARG A 133 -3.40 9.35 -15.88
C ARG A 133 -4.41 8.42 -15.25
N ALA A 134 -4.75 8.66 -13.98
CA ALA A 134 -5.84 7.95 -13.33
C ALA A 134 -7.18 8.21 -14.07
N ARG A 135 -8.11 7.28 -13.94
CA ARG A 135 -9.46 7.44 -14.51
C ARG A 135 -10.16 8.64 -13.88
N LYS A 136 -11.18 9.18 -14.58
CA LYS A 136 -11.84 10.45 -14.23
C LYS A 136 -12.30 10.51 -12.76
N GLY A 137 -12.79 9.41 -12.19
CA GLY A 137 -13.24 9.34 -10.79
C GLY A 137 -12.13 9.41 -9.73
N ALA A 138 -10.90 9.10 -10.13
CA ALA A 138 -9.72 9.10 -9.27
C ALA A 138 -8.71 10.20 -9.61
N ASN A 139 -8.99 11.03 -10.61
CA ASN A 139 -8.08 12.08 -11.06
C ASN A 139 -7.91 13.13 -9.94
N GLY A 140 -6.67 13.37 -9.52
CA GLY A 140 -6.34 14.29 -8.44
C GLY A 140 -6.61 13.75 -7.03
N ARG A 141 -6.95 12.46 -6.88
CA ARG A 141 -7.16 11.80 -5.59
C ARG A 141 -6.10 10.73 -5.34
N THR A 142 -5.69 10.57 -4.09
CA THR A 142 -4.85 9.46 -3.65
C THR A 142 -5.65 8.15 -3.56
N ALA A 143 -4.97 7.01 -3.56
CA ALA A 143 -5.62 5.73 -3.28
C ALA A 143 -6.13 5.68 -1.82
N MET A 144 -5.39 6.31 -0.91
CA MET A 144 -5.77 6.41 0.50
C MET A 144 -7.11 7.13 0.69
N GLU A 145 -7.34 8.24 -0.03
CA GLU A 145 -8.63 8.94 -0.01
C GLU A 145 -9.78 8.08 -0.54
N GLN A 146 -9.53 7.31 -1.61
CA GLN A 146 -10.55 6.42 -2.18
C GLN A 146 -10.90 5.26 -1.24
N VAL A 147 -9.89 4.62 -0.63
CA VAL A 147 -10.09 3.53 0.33
C VAL A 147 -10.78 4.04 1.58
N SER A 148 -10.40 5.23 2.09
CA SER A 148 -11.06 5.86 3.23
C SER A 148 -12.55 6.11 2.96
N ASP A 149 -12.90 6.63 1.78
CA ASP A 149 -14.30 6.85 1.42
C ASP A 149 -15.05 5.53 1.23
N HIS A 150 -14.41 4.51 0.67
CA HIS A 150 -15.00 3.18 0.59
C HIS A 150 -15.34 2.62 1.98
N LEU A 151 -14.40 2.72 2.94
CA LEU A 151 -14.61 2.28 4.33
C LEU A 151 -15.76 3.03 5.00
N LYS A 152 -15.86 4.36 4.81
CA LYS A 152 -16.99 5.16 5.31
C LYS A 152 -18.32 4.69 4.72
N ASN A 153 -18.36 4.42 3.41
CA ASN A 153 -19.56 4.00 2.72
C ASN A 153 -20.09 2.62 3.18
N ILE A 154 -19.20 1.74 3.62
CA ILE A 154 -19.58 0.45 4.21
C ILE A 154 -19.75 0.50 5.74
N GLY A 155 -19.71 1.70 6.34
CA GLY A 155 -20.02 1.92 7.76
C GLY A 155 -18.91 1.56 8.74
N ILE A 156 -17.64 1.40 8.26
CA ILE A 156 -16.49 1.01 9.11
C ILE A 156 -15.76 2.22 9.69
N VAL A 157 -15.81 3.35 9.03
CA VAL A 157 -15.20 4.60 9.49
C VAL A 157 -16.30 5.57 9.88
N THR A 158 -16.57 5.71 11.17
CA THR A 158 -17.38 6.80 11.69
C THR A 158 -16.64 8.13 11.54
N ASN A 159 -17.37 9.21 11.27
CA ASN A 159 -16.79 10.54 11.12
C ASN A 159 -15.94 10.92 12.34
N ARG A 160 -14.75 11.47 12.09
CA ARG A 160 -13.80 11.94 13.11
C ARG A 160 -14.35 12.96 14.12
N ASN A 161 -15.62 13.33 14.02
CA ASN A 161 -16.28 14.33 14.87
C ASN A 161 -17.21 13.75 15.95
N ASP A 162 -17.36 12.42 16.05
CA ASP A 162 -18.08 11.82 17.16
C ASP A 162 -17.12 11.41 18.27
N PRO A 163 -17.19 12.06 19.46
CA PRO A 163 -16.23 11.81 20.55
C PRO A 163 -16.47 10.51 21.33
N GLU A 164 -17.49 9.70 21.04
CA GLU A 164 -17.95 8.64 21.94
C GLU A 164 -18.00 7.20 21.39
N GLU A 165 -17.52 6.90 20.19
CA GLU A 165 -17.35 5.50 19.78
C GLU A 165 -15.91 5.19 19.42
N GLU A 166 -15.13 4.73 20.40
CA GLU A 166 -13.89 4.00 20.16
C GLU A 166 -14.21 2.69 19.45
N VAL A 167 -14.25 2.70 18.14
CA VAL A 167 -14.27 1.46 17.36
C VAL A 167 -12.85 0.89 17.38
N ASP A 168 -12.68 -0.14 18.18
CA ASP A 168 -11.44 -0.86 18.48
C ASP A 168 -10.67 -1.34 17.21
N THR A 169 -11.31 -1.29 16.05
CA THR A 169 -10.79 -1.70 14.73
C THR A 169 -9.90 -0.66 14.04
N LEU A 170 -9.89 0.61 14.49
CA LEU A 170 -9.12 1.69 13.87
C LEU A 170 -7.86 2.08 14.65
N VAL A 171 -7.54 1.38 15.74
CA VAL A 171 -6.38 1.68 16.59
C VAL A 171 -5.07 1.56 15.82
N GLY A 172 -5.00 0.71 14.78
CA GLY A 172 -3.85 0.58 13.90
C GLY A 172 -3.61 1.83 13.04
N LEU A 173 -4.65 2.35 12.41
CA LEU A 173 -4.60 3.51 11.52
C LEU A 173 -4.19 4.82 12.22
N ARG A 174 -4.45 4.94 13.53
CA ARG A 174 -4.09 6.13 14.33
C ARG A 174 -2.63 6.14 14.81
N LYS A 175 -1.98 4.98 14.97
CA LYS A 175 -0.63 4.92 15.54
C LYS A 175 0.48 5.27 14.55
N LEU A 176 0.24 5.13 13.25
CA LEU A 176 1.22 5.46 12.23
C LEU A 176 1.31 6.97 11.94
N SER A 177 0.25 7.74 12.22
CA SER A 177 0.24 9.20 11.99
C SER A 177 0.74 10.05 13.18
N ARG A 178 1.22 9.42 14.28
CA ARG A 178 1.74 10.12 15.46
C ARG A 178 2.95 9.39 16.04
N ARG A 179 4.09 9.60 15.42
CA ARG A 179 5.37 9.57 16.14
C ARG A 179 6.07 10.90 15.82
N GLU A 180 5.87 11.84 16.73
CA GLU A 180 6.81 12.92 16.95
C GLU A 180 8.13 12.34 17.49
#